data_bf93a8a9565b5084b9b969b36ac25fee
#
_entry.id   bf93a8a9565b5084b9b969b36ac25fee
#
_cell.length_a   1.000
_cell.length_b   1.000
_cell.length_c   1.000
_cell.angle_alpha   90.00
_cell.angle_beta   90.00
_cell.angle_gamma   90.00
#
_symmetry.space_group_name_H-M   'P 1'
#
loop_
_entity.id
_entity.type
_entity.pdbx_description
1 polymer ?
#
loop_
_entity_poly.entity_id
_entity_poly.type
_entity_poly.pdbx_seq_one_letter_code
_entity_poly.pdbx_strand_id
1 'polypeptide(L)'
;MQDSAKLKVLFIAGFGPIVRDTGESRRLYRDVLGMPFKEEADGYLHSEAVPGAKSFALWPLSQAAQSCFGKDSWPKDIPEPQAWLEFDVDSVEKATAVLESGGYRMLVKNKKEPWGQIVSRFISPEGLLVGISFTPAFREQK
;
A
#
# COMPACT_ATOMS: atom_id res chain seq x y z
N MET A 1 -27.61 -6.29 14.49
CA MET A 1 -26.71 -6.11 14.17
C MET A 1 -26.10 -4.93 13.99
N GLN A 2 -25.36 -4.47 14.09
CA GLN A 2 -24.92 -3.41 13.97
C GLN A 2 -24.12 -3.10 12.96
N ASP A 3 -24.47 -2.35 12.08
CA ASP A 3 -23.77 -1.99 10.94
C ASP A 3 -22.94 -0.78 11.13
N SER A 4 -23.05 -0.17 12.25
CA SER A 4 -22.30 1.04 12.51
C SER A 4 -20.80 0.83 12.50
N ALA A 5 -20.37 -0.41 12.66
CA ALA A 5 -18.94 -0.73 12.68
C ALA A 5 -18.36 -0.99 11.30
N LYS A 6 -19.19 -0.93 10.28
CA LYS A 6 -18.69 -1.24 8.94
C LYS A 6 -17.87 -0.09 8.39
N LEU A 7 -16.83 -0.42 7.68
CA LEU A 7 -16.12 0.54 6.87
C LEU A 7 -16.58 0.39 5.42
N LYS A 8 -16.31 1.40 4.63
CA LYS A 8 -16.71 1.38 3.24
C LYS A 8 -15.49 1.52 2.35
N VAL A 9 -15.21 0.47 1.58
CA VAL A 9 -14.15 0.50 0.58
C VAL A 9 -14.72 1.18 -0.66
N LEU A 10 -14.04 2.22 -1.11
CA LEU A 10 -14.48 2.99 -2.26
C LEU A 10 -13.88 2.46 -3.55
N PHE A 11 -12.61 2.10 -3.54
CA PHE A 11 -11.95 1.54 -4.71
C PHE A 11 -10.59 0.96 -4.30
N ILE A 12 -10.00 0.19 -5.21
CA ILE A 12 -8.64 -0.30 -5.03
C ILE A 12 -7.71 0.81 -5.50
N ALA A 13 -6.93 1.34 -4.55
CA ALA A 13 -6.06 2.46 -4.84
C ALA A 13 -4.79 2.02 -5.56
N GLY A 14 -4.32 0.81 -5.28
CA GLY A 14 -3.12 0.34 -5.94
C GLY A 14 -2.67 -0.99 -5.40
N PHE A 15 -1.73 -1.60 -6.13
CA PHE A 15 -1.13 -2.86 -5.69
C PHE A 15 0.18 -3.07 -6.45
N GLY A 16 0.92 -4.07 -6.01
CA GLY A 16 2.14 -4.43 -6.69
C GLY A 16 2.98 -5.34 -5.82
N PRO A 17 4.11 -5.77 -6.34
CA PRO A 17 5.01 -6.61 -5.55
C PRO A 17 5.81 -5.79 -4.54
N ILE A 18 6.16 -6.42 -3.44
CA ILE A 18 7.20 -5.92 -2.54
C ILE A 18 8.49 -6.56 -3.05
N VAL A 19 9.46 -5.75 -3.45
CA VAL A 19 10.61 -6.26 -4.17
C VAL A 19 11.85 -6.23 -3.28
N ARG A 20 12.64 -7.29 -3.39
CA ARG A 20 13.88 -7.42 -2.65
C ARG A 20 15.07 -7.19 -3.56
N ASP A 21 15.02 -7.72 -4.78
CA ASP A 21 16.03 -7.50 -5.80
C ASP A 21 15.43 -6.54 -6.82
N THR A 22 15.72 -5.26 -6.66
CA THR A 22 15.10 -4.25 -7.51
C THR A 22 15.55 -4.37 -8.96
N GLY A 23 16.78 -4.83 -9.19
CA GLY A 23 17.26 -4.98 -10.55
C GLY A 23 16.49 -6.03 -11.32
N GLU A 24 16.26 -7.19 -10.69
CA GLU A 24 15.52 -8.26 -11.34
C GLU A 24 14.05 -7.87 -11.54
N SER A 25 13.47 -7.20 -10.59
CA SER A 25 12.07 -6.80 -10.71
C SER A 25 11.89 -5.75 -11.81
N ARG A 26 12.81 -4.79 -11.89
CA ARG A 26 12.77 -3.80 -12.97
C ARG A 26 12.88 -4.47 -14.33
N ARG A 27 13.79 -5.45 -14.43
CA ARG A 27 13.97 -6.14 -15.69
C ARG A 27 12.69 -6.82 -16.11
N LEU A 28 12.03 -7.53 -15.19
CA LEU A 28 10.80 -8.23 -15.54
C LEU A 28 9.68 -7.27 -15.89
N TYR A 29 9.35 -6.37 -14.99
CA TYR A 29 8.13 -5.58 -15.14
C TYR A 29 8.29 -4.43 -16.11
N ARG A 30 9.43 -3.76 -16.10
CA ARG A 30 9.64 -2.62 -16.99
C ARG A 30 10.17 -3.04 -18.34
N ASP A 31 11.24 -3.84 -18.34
CA ASP A 31 11.95 -4.10 -19.60
C ASP A 31 11.31 -5.24 -20.39
N VAL A 32 10.97 -6.33 -19.74
CA VAL A 32 10.42 -7.48 -20.46
C VAL A 32 8.93 -7.30 -20.71
N LEU A 33 8.16 -6.94 -19.68
CA LEU A 33 6.72 -6.76 -19.83
C LEU A 33 6.35 -5.41 -20.41
N GLY A 34 7.28 -4.45 -20.42
CA GLY A 34 7.07 -3.19 -21.11
C GLY A 34 6.12 -2.23 -20.42
N MET A 35 5.93 -2.38 -19.12
CA MET A 35 5.03 -1.48 -18.43
C MET A 35 5.63 -0.08 -18.31
N PRO A 36 4.80 0.96 -18.47
CA PRO A 36 5.28 2.34 -18.39
C PRO A 36 5.42 2.78 -16.94
N PHE A 37 6.65 2.95 -16.48
CA PHE A 37 6.90 3.38 -15.09
C PHE A 37 7.49 4.77 -15.07
N LYS A 38 7.13 5.50 -14.01
CA LYS A 38 7.81 6.74 -13.65
C LYS A 38 8.75 6.40 -12.49
N GLU A 39 9.98 6.91 -12.57
CA GLU A 39 10.97 6.65 -11.52
C GLU A 39 11.16 7.90 -10.69
N GLU A 40 11.01 7.75 -9.37
CA GLU A 40 11.26 8.85 -8.45
C GLU A 40 12.72 8.90 -8.05
N ALA A 41 13.11 9.98 -7.36
CA ALA A 41 14.50 10.21 -7.02
C ALA A 41 15.10 9.09 -6.17
N ASP A 42 14.27 8.43 -5.36
CA ASP A 42 14.73 7.36 -4.49
C ASP A 42 14.68 5.98 -5.17
N GLY A 43 14.42 5.95 -6.47
CA GLY A 43 14.39 4.70 -7.22
C GLY A 43 13.05 3.99 -7.21
N TYR A 44 12.03 4.58 -6.61
CA TYR A 44 10.70 3.99 -6.56
C TYR A 44 10.08 4.05 -7.97
N LEU A 45 9.63 2.90 -8.46
CA LEU A 45 9.00 2.80 -9.79
C LEU A 45 7.50 2.60 -9.61
N HIS A 46 6.73 3.51 -10.20
CA HIS A 46 5.28 3.41 -10.11
C HIS A 46 4.65 3.80 -11.43
N SER A 47 3.42 3.35 -11.63
CA SER A 47 2.68 3.67 -12.84
C SER A 47 1.22 3.89 -12.53
N GLU A 48 0.67 4.98 -13.03
CA GLU A 48 -0.75 5.25 -12.99
C GLU A 48 -1.34 5.13 -14.39
N ALA A 49 -0.58 4.54 -15.32
CA ALA A 49 -0.96 4.47 -16.72
C ALA A 49 -1.35 3.07 -17.19
N VAL A 50 -1.26 2.06 -16.32
CA VAL A 50 -1.67 0.71 -16.70
C VAL A 50 -3.18 0.63 -16.58
N PRO A 51 -3.89 0.33 -17.68
CA PRO A 51 -5.36 0.28 -17.61
C PRO A 51 -5.84 -0.77 -16.60
N GLY A 52 -6.88 -0.41 -15.88
CA GLY A 52 -7.44 -1.30 -14.88
C GLY A 52 -6.93 -1.11 -13.48
N ALA A 53 -5.93 -0.26 -13.27
CA ALA A 53 -5.41 0.02 -11.96
C ALA A 53 -5.18 1.50 -11.81
N LYS A 54 -5.48 2.05 -10.64
CA LYS A 54 -5.18 3.45 -10.39
C LYS A 54 -3.69 3.64 -10.18
N SER A 55 -3.03 2.65 -9.55
CA SER A 55 -1.59 2.70 -9.36
C SER A 55 -1.06 1.28 -9.27
N PHE A 56 0.09 1.07 -9.89
CA PHE A 56 0.86 -0.17 -9.78
C PHE A 56 2.29 0.22 -9.50
N ALA A 57 2.94 -0.42 -8.53
CA ALA A 57 4.28 0.00 -8.17
C ALA A 57 5.11 -1.18 -7.69
N LEU A 58 6.41 -1.09 -7.97
CA LEU A 58 7.40 -2.02 -7.43
C LEU A 58 7.95 -1.36 -6.16
N TRP A 59 7.55 -1.86 -5.00
CA TRP A 59 7.88 -1.21 -3.73
C TRP A 59 9.01 -1.97 -3.05
N PRO A 60 10.20 -1.37 -2.95
CA PRO A 60 11.32 -2.05 -2.28
C PRO A 60 10.97 -2.34 -0.84
N LEU A 61 11.36 -3.55 -0.40
CA LEU A 61 11.08 -3.96 0.98
C LEU A 61 11.64 -2.96 1.99
N SER A 62 12.84 -2.42 1.72
CA SER A 62 13.44 -1.45 2.62
C SER A 62 12.60 -0.17 2.73
N GLN A 63 11.97 0.25 1.62
CA GLN A 63 11.11 1.43 1.66
C GLN A 63 9.80 1.14 2.36
N ALA A 64 9.27 -0.07 2.18
CA ALA A 64 8.07 -0.48 2.92
C ALA A 64 8.36 -0.53 4.42
N ALA A 65 9.51 -1.04 4.80
CA ALA A 65 9.92 -1.07 6.20
C ALA A 65 10.06 0.34 6.76
N GLN A 66 10.64 1.25 5.98
CA GLN A 66 10.77 2.63 6.40
C GLN A 66 9.40 3.25 6.63
N SER A 67 8.46 3.00 5.74
CA SER A 67 7.11 3.55 5.86
C SER A 67 6.39 3.00 7.09
N CYS A 68 6.53 1.71 7.35
CA CYS A 68 5.78 1.06 8.44
C CYS A 68 6.45 1.20 9.79
N PHE A 69 7.78 1.22 9.83
CA PHE A 69 8.50 1.11 11.11
C PHE A 69 9.54 2.21 11.31
N GLY A 70 9.80 3.03 10.31
CA GLY A 70 10.82 4.06 10.40
C GLY A 70 12.24 3.53 10.33
N LYS A 71 12.43 2.30 9.84
CA LYS A 71 13.73 1.66 9.71
C LYS A 71 13.82 1.02 8.34
N ASP A 72 15.06 0.80 7.88
CA ASP A 72 15.28 0.21 6.56
C ASP A 72 15.09 -1.29 6.53
N SER A 73 15.07 -1.96 7.66
CA SER A 73 14.94 -3.41 7.69
C SER A 73 13.60 -3.81 8.29
N TRP A 74 13.03 -4.86 7.71
CA TRP A 74 11.76 -5.40 8.18
C TRP A 74 11.97 -6.16 9.48
N PRO A 75 11.12 -5.99 10.51
CA PRO A 75 11.29 -6.71 11.77
C PRO A 75 11.21 -8.22 11.58
N LYS A 76 12.06 -8.93 12.29
CA LYS A 76 12.16 -10.38 12.12
C LYS A 76 10.96 -11.13 12.65
N ASP A 77 10.22 -10.53 13.58
CA ASP A 77 9.06 -11.19 14.18
C ASP A 77 7.77 -10.95 13.40
N ILE A 78 7.84 -10.22 12.29
CA ILE A 78 6.67 -9.95 11.45
C ILE A 78 6.96 -10.52 10.06
N PRO A 79 6.07 -11.35 9.50
CA PRO A 79 6.34 -11.94 8.18
C PRO A 79 6.56 -10.87 7.12
N GLU A 80 7.53 -11.10 6.25
CA GLU A 80 7.79 -10.19 5.14
C GLU A 80 6.71 -10.35 4.10
N PRO A 81 6.07 -9.26 3.69
CA PRO A 81 5.01 -9.37 2.68
C PRO A 81 5.59 -9.55 1.28
N GLN A 82 4.86 -10.25 0.43
CA GLN A 82 5.25 -10.45 -0.96
C GLN A 82 4.66 -9.37 -1.86
N ALA A 83 3.58 -8.75 -1.44
CA ALA A 83 2.88 -7.76 -2.25
C ALA A 83 2.19 -6.77 -1.33
N TRP A 84 1.86 -5.62 -1.90
CA TRP A 84 1.08 -4.63 -1.18
C TRP A 84 -0.22 -4.38 -1.94
N LEU A 85 -1.25 -4.00 -1.19
CA LEU A 85 -2.59 -3.78 -1.73
C LEU A 85 -3.24 -2.69 -0.90
N GLU A 86 -3.70 -1.63 -1.56
CA GLU A 86 -4.31 -0.51 -0.84
C GLU A 86 -5.72 -0.28 -1.30
N PHE A 87 -6.61 -0.07 -0.34
CA PHE A 87 -7.99 0.29 -0.56
C PHE A 87 -8.24 1.69 -0.04
N ASP A 88 -8.82 2.54 -0.86
CA ASP A 88 -9.29 3.83 -0.37
C ASP A 88 -10.64 3.63 0.30
N VAL A 89 -10.81 4.28 1.45
CA VAL A 89 -12.02 4.12 2.26
C VAL A 89 -12.60 5.50 2.57
N ASP A 90 -13.82 5.50 3.04
CA ASP A 90 -14.48 6.76 3.35
C ASP A 90 -13.89 7.45 4.58
N SER A 91 -13.40 6.68 5.54
CA SER A 91 -12.77 7.23 6.74
C SER A 91 -11.69 6.26 7.20
N VAL A 92 -10.43 6.70 7.11
CA VAL A 92 -9.31 5.87 7.55
C VAL A 92 -9.37 5.66 9.05
N GLU A 93 -9.72 6.70 9.79
CA GLU A 93 -9.78 6.60 11.25
C GLU A 93 -10.83 5.57 11.66
N LYS A 94 -12.02 5.64 11.07
CA LYS A 94 -13.08 4.70 11.40
C LYS A 94 -12.71 3.27 10.97
N ALA A 95 -12.15 3.13 9.78
CA ALA A 95 -11.76 1.82 9.30
C ALA A 95 -10.67 1.21 10.19
N THR A 96 -9.73 2.02 10.65
CA THR A 96 -8.68 1.55 11.54
C THR A 96 -9.28 1.00 12.83
N ALA A 97 -10.26 1.73 13.39
CA ALA A 97 -10.91 1.30 14.62
C ALA A 97 -11.66 -0.01 14.41
N VAL A 98 -12.33 -0.16 13.27
CA VAL A 98 -13.04 -1.39 12.96
C VAL A 98 -12.08 -2.57 12.88
N LEU A 99 -10.94 -2.37 12.22
CA LEU A 99 -9.96 -3.43 12.07
C LEU A 99 -9.36 -3.83 13.42
N GLU A 100 -9.03 -2.86 14.24
CA GLU A 100 -8.50 -3.16 15.57
C GLU A 100 -9.53 -3.90 16.42
N SER A 101 -10.79 -3.51 16.33
CA SER A 101 -11.85 -4.21 17.06
C SER A 101 -12.00 -5.64 16.57
N GLY A 102 -11.69 -5.91 15.32
CA GLY A 102 -11.73 -7.23 14.75
C GLY A 102 -10.51 -8.09 15.06
N GLY A 103 -9.54 -7.55 15.80
CA GLY A 103 -8.37 -8.32 16.21
C GLY A 103 -7.18 -8.17 15.30
N TYR A 104 -7.21 -7.26 14.35
CA TYR A 104 -6.08 -7.09 13.45
C TYR A 104 -5.06 -6.13 14.05
N ARG A 105 -3.79 -6.56 14.01
CA ARG A 105 -2.69 -5.74 14.53
C ARG A 105 -2.29 -4.73 13.50
N MET A 106 -2.44 -3.46 13.83
CA MET A 106 -2.05 -2.39 12.91
C MET A 106 -0.57 -2.09 13.07
N LEU A 107 0.16 -2.12 11.95
CA LEU A 107 1.58 -1.76 11.93
C LEU A 107 1.73 -0.24 11.85
N VAL A 108 0.79 0.41 11.18
CA VAL A 108 0.76 1.86 11.01
C VAL A 108 -0.67 2.29 11.22
N LYS A 109 -0.88 3.39 11.96
CA LYS A 109 -2.23 3.88 12.22
C LYS A 109 -2.35 5.35 11.85
N ASN A 110 -3.24 5.64 10.91
CA ASN A 110 -3.64 7.00 10.56
C ASN A 110 -2.43 7.91 10.27
N LYS A 111 -1.45 7.36 9.57
CA LYS A 111 -0.23 8.09 9.28
C LYS A 111 -0.47 9.03 8.11
N LYS A 112 -0.06 10.29 8.27
CA LYS A 112 -0.15 11.26 7.20
C LYS A 112 1.17 11.29 6.45
N GLU A 113 1.12 10.94 5.19
CA GLU A 113 2.31 10.94 4.36
C GLU A 113 2.57 12.33 3.80
N PRO A 114 3.83 12.64 3.44
CA PRO A 114 4.14 13.97 2.93
C PRO A 114 3.35 14.39 1.69
N TRP A 115 2.89 13.41 0.90
CA TRP A 115 2.12 13.72 -0.31
C TRP A 115 0.62 13.83 -0.03
N GLY A 116 0.21 13.88 1.24
CA GLY A 116 -1.17 14.13 1.59
C GLY A 116 -2.03 12.91 1.81
N GLN A 117 -1.50 11.73 1.57
CA GLN A 117 -2.23 10.49 1.81
C GLN A 117 -2.28 10.20 3.31
N ILE A 118 -3.41 9.66 3.76
CA ILE A 118 -3.52 9.14 5.11
C ILE A 118 -3.68 7.64 5.00
N VAL A 119 -2.91 6.87 5.77
CA VAL A 119 -2.90 5.43 5.60
C VAL A 119 -2.70 4.70 6.92
N SER A 120 -3.38 3.56 7.05
CA SER A 120 -3.12 2.56 8.09
C SER A 120 -2.77 1.27 7.38
N ARG A 121 -1.89 0.46 7.99
CA ARG A 121 -1.43 -0.77 7.33
C ARG A 121 -1.37 -1.93 8.30
N PHE A 122 -1.63 -3.12 7.76
CA PHE A 122 -1.55 -4.36 8.53
C PHE A 122 -1.23 -5.50 7.56
N ILE A 123 -0.90 -6.68 8.13
CA ILE A 123 -0.65 -7.87 7.33
C ILE A 123 -1.93 -8.69 7.28
N SER A 124 -2.38 -9.02 6.07
CA SER A 124 -3.57 -9.84 5.90
C SER A 124 -3.27 -11.31 6.20
N PRO A 125 -4.33 -12.13 6.34
CA PRO A 125 -4.10 -13.56 6.55
C PRO A 125 -3.25 -14.22 5.47
N GLU A 126 -3.28 -13.69 4.24
CA GLU A 126 -2.50 -14.23 3.14
C GLU A 126 -1.06 -13.75 3.13
N GLY A 127 -0.70 -12.85 4.03
CA GLY A 127 0.65 -12.31 4.05
C GLY A 127 0.86 -11.09 3.18
N LEU A 128 -0.21 -10.40 2.82
CA LEU A 128 -0.09 -9.17 2.04
C LEU A 128 -0.02 -7.96 2.96
N LEU A 129 0.73 -6.96 2.54
CA LEU A 129 0.75 -5.69 3.25
C LEU A 129 -0.44 -4.87 2.76
N VAL A 130 -1.49 -4.84 3.56
CA VAL A 130 -2.73 -4.18 3.18
C VAL A 130 -2.77 -2.80 3.80
N GLY A 131 -3.08 -1.80 2.97
CA GLY A 131 -3.28 -0.43 3.42
C GLY A 131 -4.73 -0.03 3.25
N ILE A 132 -5.24 0.71 4.22
CA ILE A 132 -6.50 1.42 4.07
C ILE A 132 -6.16 2.89 4.10
N SER A 133 -6.64 3.62 3.10
CA SER A 133 -6.07 4.93 2.85
C SER A 133 -7.12 5.94 2.41
N PHE A 134 -6.70 7.18 2.47
CA PHE A 134 -7.37 8.29 1.82
C PHE A 134 -6.33 8.91 0.91
N THR A 135 -6.56 8.83 -0.40
CA THR A 135 -5.60 9.31 -1.40
C THR A 135 -6.27 10.40 -2.21
N PRO A 136 -6.04 11.68 -1.85
CA PRO A 136 -6.78 12.78 -2.50
C PRO A 136 -6.60 12.81 -4.00
N ALA A 137 -5.41 12.48 -4.51
CA ALA A 137 -5.15 12.53 -5.94
C ALA A 137 -6.06 11.61 -6.74
N PHE A 138 -6.52 10.51 -6.11
CA PHE A 138 -7.37 9.55 -6.81
C PHE A 138 -8.85 9.87 -6.66
N ARG A 139 -9.20 10.89 -5.88
CA ARG A 139 -10.59 11.23 -5.58
C ARG A 139 -11.11 12.42 -6.36
N GLU A 140 -10.25 13.06 -7.11
CA GLU A 140 -10.63 14.26 -7.82
C GLU A 140 -10.99 13.99 -9.26
N GLN A 141 -11.40 12.79 -9.54
CA GLN A 141 -11.80 12.40 -10.88
C GLN A 141 -13.13 13.04 -11.22
N LYS A 142 -13.22 13.65 -12.35
CA LYS A 142 -14.49 14.22 -12.80
C LYS A 142 -14.84 13.76 -14.17
#